data_87e83d4b6a7db83a0ed3a98765e19459
#
_entry.id   87e83d4b6a7db83a0ed3a98765e19459
#
_cell.length_a   1.000
_cell.length_b   1.000
_cell.length_c   1.000
_cell.angle_alpha   90.00
_cell.angle_beta   90.00
_cell.angle_gamma   90.00
#
_symmetry.space_group_name_H-M   'P 1'
#
loop_
_entity.id
_entity.type
_entity.pdbx_description
1 polymer ?
#
loop_
_entity_poly.entity_id
_entity_poly.type
_entity_poly.pdbx_seq_one_letter_code
_entity_poly.pdbx_strand_id
1 'polypeptide(L)'
;MSIIGMLHNQRKPQKVRKAYACAAVAKMMGVTFFYFTYEDVDFSNRFIHGKVYKDGNWVEEKMPFPDALFNAGSPRTKKERKINQRLKKEIPFTSHSIGNKYSVYKRMVESELFTELLIPSFEIEDPTEVMELIKEYKKIIIKPKKGSKGRELIYMEVENSNSIVWTEKVKEVVLSIEEVTEMLKERFSKKSFILQPFITCKTKHNHPFDFRIHVQKNGEGKWAINAIYPRVGQIGGIVSNIHSGGYRVDLEDFLQEEFSNKGLRILSQLKELALDFPEKFERLYDKSFDELGIDVAIENGHQFKLFEVNWRPGCKYRELETAQYHIEYALFLANRSKNGEFTSH
;
A
#
# COMPACT_ATOMS: atom_id res chain seq x y z
N MET A 1 29.98 -13.55 3.32
CA MET A 1 28.60 -13.83 2.88
C MET A 1 27.70 -12.85 3.61
N SER A 2 26.81 -12.13 2.90
CA SER A 2 25.92 -11.17 3.55
C SER A 2 24.74 -11.88 4.23
N ILE A 3 24.28 -11.30 5.33
CA ILE A 3 23.22 -11.85 6.17
C ILE A 3 22.02 -10.88 6.13
N ILE A 4 20.88 -11.35 5.66
CA ILE A 4 19.63 -10.57 5.59
C ILE A 4 18.61 -11.15 6.55
N GLY A 5 18.04 -10.31 7.40
CA GLY A 5 16.98 -10.69 8.32
C GLY A 5 15.62 -10.19 7.85
N MET A 6 14.59 -11.03 7.85
CA MET A 6 13.20 -10.59 7.62
C MET A 6 12.48 -10.40 8.97
N LEU A 7 12.22 -9.16 9.34
CA LEU A 7 11.45 -8.81 10.52
C LEU A 7 9.95 -8.84 10.22
N HIS A 8 9.18 -9.64 10.95
CA HIS A 8 7.74 -9.79 10.74
C HIS A 8 6.96 -9.91 12.06
N ASN A 9 5.62 -9.72 12.03
CA ASN A 9 4.78 -9.86 13.23
C ASN A 9 4.21 -11.28 13.41
N GLN A 10 4.21 -12.14 12.39
CA GLN A 10 3.71 -13.51 12.47
C GLN A 10 4.82 -14.43 12.99
N ARG A 11 4.58 -15.10 14.13
CA ARG A 11 5.60 -15.98 14.75
C ARG A 11 5.94 -17.22 13.91
N LYS A 12 4.98 -17.69 13.10
CA LYS A 12 5.12 -18.90 12.28
C LYS A 12 5.40 -18.52 10.83
N PRO A 13 6.66 -18.60 10.34
CA PRO A 13 6.99 -18.29 8.95
C PRO A 13 6.25 -19.18 7.96
N GLN A 14 5.84 -20.38 8.35
CA GLN A 14 5.02 -21.32 7.55
C GLN A 14 3.71 -20.68 7.05
N LYS A 15 3.21 -19.65 7.73
CA LYS A 15 2.00 -18.92 7.36
C LYS A 15 2.28 -17.71 6.46
N VAL A 16 3.54 -17.47 6.09
CA VAL A 16 3.99 -16.27 5.35
C VAL A 16 4.64 -16.70 4.04
N ARG A 17 3.85 -16.75 2.94
CA ARG A 17 4.36 -17.14 1.61
C ARG A 17 5.57 -16.34 1.17
N LYS A 18 5.56 -15.02 1.41
CA LYS A 18 6.69 -14.12 1.10
C LYS A 18 7.99 -14.58 1.82
N ALA A 19 7.93 -15.17 3.01
CA ALA A 19 9.11 -15.67 3.71
C ALA A 19 9.77 -16.84 2.94
N TYR A 20 8.98 -17.76 2.39
CA TYR A 20 9.50 -18.84 1.54
C TYR A 20 10.13 -18.30 0.26
N ALA A 21 9.47 -17.36 -0.39
CA ALA A 21 10.00 -16.73 -1.61
C ALA A 21 11.33 -16.02 -1.34
N CYS A 22 11.42 -15.23 -0.25
CA CYS A 22 12.67 -14.58 0.16
C CYS A 22 13.77 -15.58 0.49
N ALA A 23 13.45 -16.69 1.18
CA ALA A 23 14.42 -17.73 1.49
C ALA A 23 14.96 -18.43 0.23
N ALA A 24 14.07 -18.70 -0.76
CA ALA A 24 14.46 -19.29 -2.03
C ALA A 24 15.37 -18.35 -2.83
N VAL A 25 14.98 -17.10 -3.01
CA VAL A 25 15.77 -16.09 -3.73
C VAL A 25 17.11 -15.87 -3.05
N ALA A 26 17.14 -15.71 -1.72
CA ALA A 26 18.39 -15.55 -0.98
C ALA A 26 19.34 -16.73 -1.19
N LYS A 27 18.82 -17.97 -1.19
CA LYS A 27 19.63 -19.16 -1.49
C LYS A 27 20.18 -19.14 -2.91
N MET A 28 19.37 -18.76 -3.91
CA MET A 28 19.84 -18.62 -5.30
C MET A 28 20.94 -17.56 -5.44
N MET A 29 20.89 -16.49 -4.67
CA MET A 29 21.87 -15.40 -4.67
C MET A 29 23.07 -15.64 -3.75
N GLY A 30 23.17 -16.77 -3.07
CA GLY A 30 24.27 -17.07 -2.14
C GLY A 30 24.24 -16.22 -0.87
N VAL A 31 23.06 -15.80 -0.40
CA VAL A 31 22.85 -14.94 0.75
C VAL A 31 22.30 -15.75 1.91
N THR A 32 22.80 -15.51 3.13
CA THR A 32 22.21 -16.08 4.33
C THR A 32 20.94 -15.29 4.68
N PHE A 33 19.82 -15.98 4.75
CA PHE A 33 18.51 -15.39 5.08
C PHE A 33 17.90 -16.07 6.28
N PHE A 34 17.33 -15.27 7.21
CA PHE A 34 16.54 -15.77 8.31
C PHE A 34 15.32 -14.88 8.60
N TYR A 35 14.30 -15.51 9.15
CA TYR A 35 13.05 -14.88 9.56
C TYR A 35 13.03 -14.73 11.10
N PHE A 36 12.48 -13.61 11.62
CA PHE A 36 12.36 -13.39 13.06
C PHE A 36 11.26 -12.37 13.38
N THR A 37 10.91 -12.29 14.68
CA THR A 37 9.96 -11.33 15.24
C THR A 37 10.66 -10.43 16.26
N TYR A 38 9.99 -9.39 16.73
CA TYR A 38 10.56 -8.50 17.77
C TYR A 38 10.97 -9.22 19.06
N GLU A 39 10.28 -10.32 19.39
CA GLU A 39 10.53 -11.08 20.63
C GLU A 39 11.81 -11.92 20.54
N ASP A 40 12.30 -12.19 19.36
CA ASP A 40 13.43 -13.06 19.09
C ASP A 40 14.80 -12.34 19.24
N VAL A 41 14.79 -11.00 19.51
CA VAL A 41 16.00 -10.17 19.55
C VAL A 41 16.61 -10.12 20.95
N ASP A 42 17.85 -10.56 21.08
CA ASP A 42 18.67 -10.42 22.27
C ASP A 42 19.77 -9.37 22.06
N PHE A 43 19.52 -8.18 22.57
CA PHE A 43 20.48 -7.09 22.50
C PHE A 43 21.67 -7.25 23.45
N SER A 44 21.49 -7.97 24.56
CA SER A 44 22.54 -8.12 25.57
C SER A 44 23.66 -8.98 25.07
N ASN A 45 23.30 -10.04 24.37
CA ASN A 45 24.23 -11.00 23.80
C ASN A 45 24.47 -10.80 22.29
N ARG A 46 23.85 -9.78 21.69
CA ARG A 46 23.96 -9.39 20.27
C ARG A 46 23.67 -10.53 19.28
N PHE A 47 22.57 -11.25 19.52
CA PHE A 47 22.06 -12.26 18.58
C PHE A 47 20.54 -12.23 18.45
N ILE A 48 20.04 -12.93 17.45
CA ILE A 48 18.62 -13.10 17.18
C ILE A 48 18.32 -14.60 17.08
N HIS A 49 17.27 -15.07 17.75
CA HIS A 49 16.71 -16.41 17.55
C HIS A 49 15.99 -16.46 16.19
N GLY A 50 16.76 -16.65 15.13
CA GLY A 50 16.27 -16.65 13.75
C GLY A 50 15.68 -17.99 13.35
N LYS A 51 14.79 -17.98 12.37
CA LYS A 51 14.29 -19.18 11.71
C LYS A 51 14.83 -19.23 10.30
N VAL A 52 15.68 -20.23 10.02
CA VAL A 52 16.32 -20.46 8.72
C VAL A 52 15.57 -21.58 8.00
N TYR A 53 15.36 -21.45 6.70
CA TYR A 53 14.73 -22.49 5.89
C TYR A 53 15.78 -23.47 5.37
N LYS A 54 15.80 -24.69 5.90
CA LYS A 54 16.72 -25.76 5.55
C LYS A 54 15.97 -27.08 5.36
N ASP A 55 16.29 -27.81 4.32
CA ASP A 55 15.78 -29.17 4.06
C ASP A 55 14.25 -29.29 4.19
N GLY A 56 13.54 -28.31 3.62
CA GLY A 56 12.08 -28.28 3.63
C GLY A 56 11.43 -27.73 4.90
N ASN A 57 12.22 -27.36 5.93
CA ASN A 57 11.72 -26.95 7.23
C ASN A 57 12.29 -25.60 7.68
N TRP A 58 11.53 -24.89 8.53
CA TRP A 58 12.02 -23.74 9.27
C TRP A 58 12.63 -24.20 10.60
N VAL A 59 13.95 -24.03 10.74
CA VAL A 59 14.75 -24.44 11.90
C VAL A 59 15.17 -23.21 12.67
N GLU A 60 15.07 -23.25 14.00
CA GLU A 60 15.54 -22.17 14.87
C GLU A 60 17.07 -22.23 15.01
N GLU A 61 17.72 -21.10 14.77
CA GLU A 61 19.16 -20.93 14.91
C GLU A 61 19.50 -19.62 15.59
N LYS A 62 20.62 -19.61 16.30
CA LYS A 62 21.20 -18.39 16.88
C LYS A 62 21.94 -17.63 15.78
N MET A 63 21.37 -16.53 15.33
CA MET A 63 21.90 -15.71 14.23
C MET A 63 22.56 -14.44 14.76
N PRO A 64 23.67 -14.00 14.19
CA PRO A 64 24.18 -12.66 14.48
C PRO A 64 23.20 -11.59 13.99
N PHE A 65 23.41 -10.34 14.38
CA PHE A 65 22.66 -9.23 13.80
C PHE A 65 22.92 -9.18 12.30
N PRO A 66 21.87 -9.05 11.46
CA PRO A 66 22.02 -9.06 10.01
C PRO A 66 22.66 -7.78 9.48
N ASP A 67 23.25 -7.86 8.30
CA ASP A 67 23.82 -6.71 7.59
C ASP A 67 22.75 -5.72 7.10
N ALA A 68 21.52 -6.21 6.84
CA ALA A 68 20.33 -5.39 6.53
C ALA A 68 19.05 -6.13 6.91
N LEU A 69 17.98 -5.35 7.16
CA LEU A 69 16.67 -5.85 7.55
C LEU A 69 15.62 -5.59 6.46
N PHE A 70 15.05 -6.66 5.93
CA PHE A 70 13.79 -6.58 5.20
C PHE A 70 12.64 -6.35 6.19
N ASN A 71 12.09 -5.13 6.17
CA ASN A 71 11.07 -4.72 7.12
C ASN A 71 9.66 -5.10 6.65
N ALA A 72 9.22 -6.31 6.97
CA ALA A 72 7.87 -6.81 6.68
C ALA A 72 6.90 -6.73 7.88
N GLY A 73 7.35 -6.23 9.03
CA GLY A 73 6.58 -6.07 10.26
C GLY A 73 6.40 -4.62 10.70
N SER A 74 5.36 -4.35 11.50
CA SER A 74 5.19 -3.06 12.19
C SER A 74 4.98 -3.30 13.68
N PRO A 75 5.64 -2.51 14.55
CA PRO A 75 5.51 -2.68 15.99
C PRO A 75 4.07 -2.35 16.44
N ARG A 76 3.48 -3.22 17.26
CA ARG A 76 2.11 -3.11 17.78
C ARG A 76 2.08 -2.66 19.23
N THR A 77 3.07 -3.08 20.03
CA THR A 77 3.18 -2.78 21.46
C THR A 77 4.25 -1.71 21.75
N LYS A 78 4.23 -1.15 22.97
CA LYS A 78 5.29 -0.23 23.43
C LYS A 78 6.66 -0.92 23.45
N LYS A 79 6.71 -2.20 23.83
CA LYS A 79 7.95 -3.01 23.86
C LYS A 79 8.50 -3.18 22.45
N GLU A 80 7.68 -3.61 21.49
CA GLU A 80 8.08 -3.75 20.09
C GLU A 80 8.55 -2.42 19.48
N ARG A 81 7.91 -1.31 19.81
CA ARG A 81 8.38 0.03 19.38
C ARG A 81 9.78 0.35 19.83
N LYS A 82 10.12 0.06 21.12
CA LYS A 82 11.48 0.26 21.65
C LYS A 82 12.50 -0.63 20.94
N ILE A 83 12.17 -1.90 20.71
CA ILE A 83 13.03 -2.84 19.97
C ILE A 83 13.25 -2.35 18.54
N ASN A 84 12.17 -1.97 17.85
CA ASN A 84 12.24 -1.46 16.47
C ASN A 84 13.11 -0.20 16.35
N GLN A 85 12.96 0.74 17.29
CA GLN A 85 13.78 1.95 17.32
C GLN A 85 15.27 1.64 17.54
N ARG A 86 15.58 0.67 18.41
CA ARG A 86 16.96 0.26 18.65
C ARG A 86 17.56 -0.46 17.45
N LEU A 87 16.83 -1.39 16.83
CA LEU A 87 17.28 -2.06 15.60
C LEU A 87 17.58 -1.07 14.46
N LYS A 88 16.75 -0.04 14.30
CA LYS A 88 16.95 1.00 13.26
C LYS A 88 18.21 1.83 13.45
N LYS A 89 18.70 1.96 14.65
CA LYS A 89 19.96 2.64 14.95
C LYS A 89 21.20 1.80 14.62
N GLU A 90 21.04 0.48 14.61
CA GLU A 90 22.14 -0.46 14.47
C GLU A 90 22.21 -1.13 13.10
N ILE A 91 21.08 -1.24 12.39
CA ILE A 91 20.96 -2.01 11.15
C ILE A 91 20.14 -1.22 10.12
N PRO A 92 20.55 -1.15 8.86
CA PRO A 92 19.74 -0.54 7.80
C PRO A 92 18.46 -1.32 7.54
N PHE A 93 17.33 -0.59 7.46
CA PHE A 93 16.01 -1.13 7.16
C PHE A 93 15.63 -0.82 5.71
N THR A 94 15.06 -1.78 5.00
CA THR A 94 14.66 -1.57 3.60
C THR A 94 13.53 -0.56 3.46
N SER A 95 12.65 -0.43 4.47
CA SER A 95 11.47 0.44 4.38
C SER A 95 11.01 0.98 5.72
N HIS A 96 10.22 2.05 5.64
CA HIS A 96 9.63 2.74 6.78
C HIS A 96 8.14 3.05 6.54
N SER A 97 7.38 3.33 7.59
CA SER A 97 5.97 3.70 7.47
C SER A 97 5.82 5.09 6.84
N ILE A 98 4.91 5.21 5.89
CA ILE A 98 4.54 6.48 5.25
C ILE A 98 3.48 7.27 6.04
N GLY A 99 2.93 6.69 7.11
CA GLY A 99 1.84 7.29 7.89
C GLY A 99 0.46 6.74 7.52
N ASN A 100 -0.59 7.43 7.94
CA ASN A 100 -1.98 7.13 7.57
C ASN A 100 -2.39 7.85 6.28
N LYS A 101 -3.53 7.47 5.69
CA LYS A 101 -4.03 7.99 4.41
C LYS A 101 -4.10 9.53 4.37
N TYR A 102 -4.59 10.14 5.44
CA TYR A 102 -4.75 11.59 5.49
C TYR A 102 -3.41 12.33 5.68
N SER A 103 -2.49 11.78 6.49
CA SER A 103 -1.16 12.36 6.63
C SER A 103 -0.33 12.26 5.34
N VAL A 104 -0.50 11.19 4.57
CA VAL A 104 0.09 11.06 3.22
C VAL A 104 -0.49 12.12 2.28
N TYR A 105 -1.81 12.26 2.26
CA TYR A 105 -2.50 13.26 1.44
C TYR A 105 -2.02 14.69 1.78
N LYS A 106 -2.03 15.09 3.07
CA LYS A 106 -1.55 16.42 3.49
C LYS A 106 -0.12 16.68 3.02
N ARG A 107 0.78 15.74 3.21
CA ARG A 107 2.18 15.86 2.80
C ARG A 107 2.32 16.08 1.29
N MET A 108 1.48 15.41 0.49
CA MET A 108 1.48 15.57 -0.95
C MET A 108 0.89 16.94 -1.37
N VAL A 109 -0.16 17.42 -0.70
CA VAL A 109 -0.72 18.77 -0.91
C VAL A 109 0.33 19.83 -0.60
N GLU A 110 0.98 19.73 0.56
CA GLU A 110 2.00 20.68 1.00
C GLU A 110 3.23 20.75 0.08
N SER A 111 3.50 19.65 -0.65
CA SER A 111 4.63 19.58 -1.58
C SER A 111 4.35 20.20 -2.95
N GLU A 112 3.08 20.38 -3.32
CA GLU A 112 2.60 20.82 -4.64
C GLU A 112 3.04 19.93 -5.83
N LEU A 113 3.77 18.82 -5.58
CA LEU A 113 4.34 17.96 -6.64
C LEU A 113 3.30 17.05 -7.32
N PHE A 114 2.11 16.91 -6.74
CA PHE A 114 1.12 15.90 -7.17
C PHE A 114 -0.27 16.48 -7.44
N THR A 115 -0.38 17.79 -7.61
CA THR A 115 -1.65 18.52 -7.65
C THR A 115 -2.66 17.92 -8.63
N GLU A 116 -2.22 17.52 -9.82
CA GLU A 116 -3.08 16.96 -10.86
C GLU A 116 -3.61 15.55 -10.51
N LEU A 117 -2.87 14.82 -9.68
CA LEU A 117 -3.23 13.46 -9.26
C LEU A 117 -4.16 13.44 -8.05
N LEU A 118 -4.15 14.50 -7.24
CA LEU A 118 -4.85 14.51 -5.96
C LEU A 118 -6.37 14.64 -6.14
N ILE A 119 -7.09 13.85 -5.34
CA ILE A 119 -8.53 14.01 -5.13
C ILE A 119 -8.70 14.84 -3.87
N PRO A 120 -9.45 15.96 -3.89
CA PRO A 120 -9.74 16.72 -2.68
C PRO A 120 -10.19 15.81 -1.54
N SER A 121 -9.58 15.98 -0.36
CA SER A 121 -9.84 15.07 0.77
C SER A 121 -10.08 15.90 2.02
N PHE A 122 -11.23 15.73 2.61
CA PHE A 122 -11.70 16.47 3.77
C PHE A 122 -11.74 15.55 4.99
N GLU A 123 -11.15 15.96 6.08
CA GLU A 123 -11.33 15.27 7.36
C GLU A 123 -12.66 15.71 7.94
N ILE A 124 -13.55 14.76 8.25
CA ILE A 124 -14.92 15.01 8.67
C ILE A 124 -15.11 14.60 10.12
N GLU A 125 -15.68 15.48 10.90
CA GLU A 125 -16.02 15.27 12.31
C GLU A 125 -17.54 15.42 12.58
N ASP A 126 -18.25 16.17 11.71
CA ASP A 126 -19.67 16.44 11.84
C ASP A 126 -20.46 16.05 10.58
N PRO A 127 -21.66 15.43 10.71
CA PRO A 127 -22.54 15.12 9.59
C PRO A 127 -22.95 16.34 8.74
N THR A 128 -23.01 17.54 9.30
CA THR A 128 -23.37 18.76 8.55
C THR A 128 -22.34 19.08 7.47
N GLU A 129 -21.06 18.87 7.72
CA GLU A 129 -19.97 19.01 6.74
C GLU A 129 -20.18 18.07 5.54
N VAL A 130 -20.66 16.84 5.79
CA VAL A 130 -20.99 15.88 4.73
C VAL A 130 -22.10 16.41 3.86
N MET A 131 -23.15 16.98 4.49
CA MET A 131 -24.32 17.51 3.78
C MET A 131 -23.99 18.75 2.95
N GLU A 132 -23.01 19.56 3.35
CA GLU A 132 -22.52 20.68 2.56
C GLU A 132 -21.71 20.18 1.35
N LEU A 133 -20.75 19.29 1.57
CA LEU A 133 -19.88 18.75 0.51
C LEU A 133 -20.65 17.92 -0.51
N ILE A 134 -21.68 17.14 -0.11
CA ILE A 134 -22.47 16.38 -1.07
C ILE A 134 -23.33 17.29 -1.98
N LYS A 135 -23.74 18.45 -1.50
CA LYS A 135 -24.44 19.45 -2.34
C LYS A 135 -23.53 20.02 -3.44
N GLU A 136 -22.22 20.16 -3.14
CA GLU A 136 -21.22 20.62 -4.07
C GLU A 136 -20.85 19.54 -5.08
N TYR A 137 -20.40 18.37 -4.60
CA TYR A 137 -19.81 17.32 -5.45
C TYR A 137 -20.83 16.35 -6.03
N LYS A 138 -22.07 16.30 -5.55
CA LYS A 138 -23.17 15.41 -5.96
C LYS A 138 -22.92 13.92 -5.66
N LYS A 139 -21.69 13.45 -5.80
CA LYS A 139 -21.23 12.07 -5.56
C LYS A 139 -20.01 12.11 -4.69
N ILE A 140 -20.05 11.42 -3.55
CA ILE A 140 -18.95 11.41 -2.59
C ILE A 140 -18.68 9.99 -2.08
N ILE A 141 -17.46 9.79 -1.61
CA ILE A 141 -17.09 8.59 -0.87
C ILE A 141 -16.53 8.95 0.50
N ILE A 142 -17.03 8.28 1.53
CA ILE A 142 -16.58 8.43 2.92
C ILE A 142 -15.81 7.17 3.31
N LYS A 143 -14.64 7.34 3.90
CA LYS A 143 -13.78 6.24 4.31
C LYS A 143 -13.15 6.49 5.67
N PRO A 144 -12.96 5.46 6.53
CA PRO A 144 -12.27 5.65 7.80
C PRO A 144 -10.85 6.17 7.60
N LYS A 145 -10.42 7.13 8.41
CA LYS A 145 -9.05 7.68 8.42
C LYS A 145 -8.00 6.60 8.69
N LYS A 146 -8.36 5.59 9.52
CA LYS A 146 -7.57 4.39 9.77
C LYS A 146 -8.35 3.17 9.30
N GLY A 147 -7.87 2.48 8.28
CA GLY A 147 -8.52 1.29 7.73
C GLY A 147 -7.75 0.74 6.53
N SER A 148 -8.08 -0.48 6.15
CA SER A 148 -7.47 -1.14 5.00
C SER A 148 -8.49 -2.02 4.27
N LYS A 149 -8.19 -2.41 3.03
CA LYS A 149 -8.96 -3.37 2.23
C LYS A 149 -10.34 -2.91 1.79
N GLY A 150 -10.61 -1.60 1.71
CA GLY A 150 -11.91 -1.07 1.27
C GLY A 150 -13.07 -1.40 2.21
N ARG A 151 -12.81 -1.73 3.47
CA ARG A 151 -13.86 -1.97 4.46
C ARG A 151 -14.46 -0.66 4.94
N GLU A 152 -15.76 -0.67 5.21
CA GLU A 152 -16.49 0.49 5.76
C GLU A 152 -16.46 1.74 4.84
N LEU A 153 -16.38 1.53 3.51
CA LEU A 153 -16.58 2.60 2.54
C LEU A 153 -18.07 2.86 2.38
N ILE A 154 -18.43 4.14 2.38
CA ILE A 154 -19.78 4.61 2.15
C ILE A 154 -19.75 5.47 0.88
N TYR A 155 -20.52 5.08 -0.13
CA TYR A 155 -20.80 5.92 -1.28
C TYR A 155 -22.13 6.61 -1.09
N MET A 156 -22.17 7.87 -1.44
CA MET A 156 -23.39 8.66 -1.39
C MET A 156 -23.54 9.48 -2.68
N GLU A 157 -24.77 9.50 -3.20
CA GLU A 157 -25.13 10.28 -4.40
C GLU A 157 -26.46 11.00 -4.15
N VAL A 158 -26.54 12.26 -4.57
CA VAL A 158 -27.78 13.02 -4.50
C VAL A 158 -28.78 12.44 -5.50
N GLU A 159 -29.87 11.86 -5.00
CA GLU A 159 -30.99 11.38 -5.84
C GLU A 159 -31.88 12.54 -6.27
N ASN A 160 -32.28 13.35 -5.31
CA ASN A 160 -33.08 14.55 -5.48
C ASN A 160 -32.85 15.53 -4.31
N SER A 161 -33.68 16.60 -4.22
CA SER A 161 -33.55 17.62 -3.17
C SER A 161 -33.65 17.08 -1.73
N ASN A 162 -34.32 15.95 -1.51
CA ASN A 162 -34.66 15.43 -0.19
C ASN A 162 -34.13 14.02 0.08
N SER A 163 -33.53 13.35 -0.91
CA SER A 163 -33.06 11.98 -0.77
C SER A 163 -31.66 11.75 -1.35
N ILE A 164 -30.98 10.79 -0.75
CA ILE A 164 -29.60 10.38 -1.06
C ILE A 164 -29.57 8.88 -1.28
N VAL A 165 -28.97 8.45 -2.36
CA VAL A 165 -28.57 7.07 -2.57
C VAL A 165 -27.38 6.78 -1.66
N TRP A 166 -27.52 5.83 -0.76
CA TRP A 166 -26.48 5.35 0.14
C TRP A 166 -26.08 3.95 -0.24
N THR A 167 -24.80 3.73 -0.54
CA THR A 167 -24.29 2.41 -0.90
C THR A 167 -23.14 1.99 0.01
N GLU A 168 -23.26 0.82 0.61
CA GLU A 168 -22.17 0.12 1.31
C GLU A 168 -21.95 -1.26 0.71
N LYS A 169 -20.72 -1.56 0.33
CA LYS A 169 -20.37 -2.77 -0.41
C LYS A 169 -21.15 -2.87 -1.72
N VAL A 170 -22.19 -3.69 -1.78
CA VAL A 170 -23.10 -3.87 -2.93
C VAL A 170 -24.57 -3.59 -2.55
N LYS A 171 -24.82 -3.14 -1.31
CA LYS A 171 -26.16 -2.82 -0.84
C LYS A 171 -26.42 -1.34 -1.03
N GLU A 172 -27.41 -1.03 -1.84
CA GLU A 172 -27.90 0.32 -2.12
C GLU A 172 -29.26 0.54 -1.49
N VAL A 173 -29.47 1.71 -0.89
CA VAL A 173 -30.74 2.16 -0.33
C VAL A 173 -30.90 3.65 -0.59
N VAL A 174 -32.12 4.10 -0.80
CA VAL A 174 -32.47 5.51 -0.86
C VAL A 174 -32.95 5.94 0.52
N LEU A 175 -32.35 6.99 1.06
CA LEU A 175 -32.61 7.51 2.40
C LEU A 175 -32.95 8.99 2.34
N SER A 176 -33.76 9.45 3.28
CA SER A 176 -33.96 10.88 3.50
C SER A 176 -32.71 11.54 4.08
N ILE A 177 -32.66 12.87 3.99
CA ILE A 177 -31.53 13.65 4.56
C ILE A 177 -31.44 13.42 6.07
N GLU A 178 -32.56 13.31 6.76
CA GLU A 178 -32.66 13.07 8.21
C GLU A 178 -32.07 11.69 8.57
N GLU A 179 -32.48 10.63 7.86
CA GLU A 179 -31.97 9.27 8.07
C GLU A 179 -30.45 9.21 7.86
N VAL A 180 -29.95 9.82 6.77
CA VAL A 180 -28.50 9.91 6.49
C VAL A 180 -27.78 10.60 7.63
N THR A 181 -28.31 11.73 8.12
CA THR A 181 -27.70 12.51 9.20
C THR A 181 -27.57 11.68 10.48
N GLU A 182 -28.63 10.95 10.86
CA GLU A 182 -28.59 10.09 12.05
C GLU A 182 -27.62 8.93 11.90
N MET A 183 -27.59 8.28 10.74
CA MET A 183 -26.62 7.21 10.46
C MET A 183 -25.17 7.71 10.51
N LEU A 184 -24.90 8.91 10.02
CA LEU A 184 -23.57 9.52 10.09
C LEU A 184 -23.19 9.89 11.53
N LYS A 185 -24.08 10.43 12.33
CA LYS A 185 -23.85 10.73 13.76
C LYS A 185 -23.40 9.48 14.51
N GLU A 186 -24.10 8.35 14.33
CA GLU A 186 -23.73 7.09 14.97
C GLU A 186 -22.33 6.63 14.55
N ARG A 187 -21.97 6.80 13.27
CA ARG A 187 -20.67 6.39 12.76
C ARG A 187 -19.53 7.26 13.26
N PHE A 188 -19.74 8.57 13.24
CA PHE A 188 -18.72 9.57 13.61
C PHE A 188 -18.40 9.55 15.10
N SER A 189 -19.36 9.17 15.96
CA SER A 189 -19.11 8.98 17.39
C SER A 189 -18.05 7.88 17.68
N LYS A 190 -17.79 6.99 16.73
CA LYS A 190 -16.89 5.82 16.90
C LYS A 190 -15.53 5.97 16.22
N LYS A 191 -15.45 6.78 15.15
CA LYS A 191 -14.24 6.86 14.29
C LYS A 191 -14.18 8.20 13.56
N SER A 192 -12.96 8.60 13.20
CA SER A 192 -12.71 9.71 12.28
C SER A 192 -12.76 9.24 10.83
N PHE A 193 -13.33 10.05 9.96
CA PHE A 193 -13.52 9.74 8.54
C PHE A 193 -12.86 10.78 7.62
N ILE A 194 -12.68 10.39 6.37
CA ILE A 194 -12.26 11.24 5.28
C ILE A 194 -13.34 11.17 4.21
N LEU A 195 -13.77 12.32 3.72
CA LEU A 195 -14.65 12.45 2.57
C LEU A 195 -13.84 12.85 1.33
N GLN A 196 -14.19 12.28 0.19
CA GLN A 196 -13.65 12.65 -1.11
C GLN A 196 -14.79 12.72 -2.15
N PRO A 197 -14.69 13.59 -3.16
CA PRO A 197 -15.48 13.43 -4.38
C PRO A 197 -15.30 12.02 -4.94
N PHE A 198 -16.39 11.44 -5.44
CA PHE A 198 -16.33 10.12 -6.05
C PHE A 198 -15.81 10.21 -7.48
N ILE A 199 -14.73 9.50 -7.76
CA ILE A 199 -14.17 9.38 -9.11
C ILE A 199 -14.81 8.19 -9.81
N THR A 200 -15.54 8.48 -10.88
CA THR A 200 -16.14 7.42 -11.70
C THR A 200 -15.09 6.79 -12.60
N CYS A 201 -14.69 5.57 -12.23
CA CYS A 201 -13.75 4.77 -12.99
C CYS A 201 -14.37 3.39 -13.22
N LYS A 202 -15.04 3.23 -14.37
CA LYS A 202 -15.79 2.02 -14.72
C LYS A 202 -15.46 1.56 -16.14
N THR A 203 -15.46 0.25 -16.33
CA THR A 203 -15.34 -0.40 -17.64
C THR A 203 -16.58 -0.12 -18.50
N LYS A 204 -16.51 -0.42 -19.80
CA LYS A 204 -17.65 -0.39 -20.72
C LYS A 204 -18.84 -1.26 -20.24
N HIS A 205 -18.55 -2.28 -19.44
CA HIS A 205 -19.54 -3.17 -18.85
C HIS A 205 -19.94 -2.80 -17.41
N ASN A 206 -19.67 -1.53 -17.00
CA ASN A 206 -20.07 -0.96 -15.71
C ASN A 206 -19.42 -1.63 -14.46
N HIS A 207 -18.27 -2.30 -14.63
CA HIS A 207 -17.45 -2.76 -13.52
C HIS A 207 -16.55 -1.62 -13.00
N PRO A 208 -16.48 -1.35 -11.68
CA PRO A 208 -15.48 -0.44 -11.16
C PRO A 208 -14.09 -1.02 -11.37
N PHE A 209 -13.14 -0.17 -11.76
CA PHE A 209 -11.75 -0.59 -11.88
C PHE A 209 -10.78 0.48 -11.39
N ASP A 210 -9.55 0.07 -11.15
CA ASP A 210 -8.39 0.93 -10.95
C ASP A 210 -7.13 0.24 -11.48
N PHE A 211 -6.03 0.99 -11.60
CA PHE A 211 -4.72 0.42 -11.87
C PHE A 211 -3.92 0.35 -10.57
N ARG A 212 -3.37 -0.83 -10.27
CA ARG A 212 -2.32 -1.01 -9.28
C ARG A 212 -0.98 -0.90 -9.99
N ILE A 213 -0.23 0.11 -9.65
CA ILE A 213 1.18 0.24 -10.00
C ILE A 213 1.99 -0.26 -8.80
N HIS A 214 2.80 -1.30 -9.00
CA HIS A 214 3.66 -1.88 -8.00
C HIS A 214 5.11 -1.60 -8.40
N VAL A 215 5.79 -0.77 -7.63
CA VAL A 215 7.19 -0.40 -7.84
C VAL A 215 8.03 -0.84 -6.68
N GLN A 216 9.27 -1.24 -6.97
CA GLN A 216 10.26 -1.64 -5.95
C GLN A 216 11.63 -1.11 -6.33
N LYS A 217 12.52 -0.95 -5.34
CA LYS A 217 13.93 -0.67 -5.60
C LYS A 217 14.68 -1.96 -5.95
N ASN A 218 15.49 -1.87 -6.99
CA ASN A 218 16.36 -2.95 -7.45
C ASN A 218 17.69 -3.00 -6.67
N GLY A 219 18.59 -3.90 -7.07
CA GLY A 219 19.92 -4.08 -6.49
C GLY A 219 20.89 -2.90 -6.66
N GLU A 220 20.50 -1.87 -7.42
CA GLU A 220 21.23 -0.61 -7.55
C GLU A 220 20.62 0.51 -6.69
N GLY A 221 19.55 0.23 -5.95
CA GLY A 221 18.81 1.21 -5.17
C GLY A 221 17.91 2.13 -5.99
N LYS A 222 17.68 1.81 -7.27
CA LYS A 222 16.82 2.57 -8.19
C LYS A 222 15.40 2.01 -8.23
N TRP A 223 14.42 2.88 -8.37
CA TRP A 223 13.02 2.47 -8.56
C TRP A 223 12.85 1.73 -9.90
N ALA A 224 12.15 0.62 -9.85
CA ALA A 224 11.82 -0.22 -10.99
C ALA A 224 10.35 -0.65 -10.94
N ILE A 225 9.76 -0.88 -12.11
CA ILE A 225 8.39 -1.37 -12.22
C ILE A 225 8.40 -2.87 -11.95
N ASN A 226 7.81 -3.30 -10.85
CA ASN A 226 7.57 -4.72 -10.60
C ASN A 226 6.36 -5.21 -11.39
N ALA A 227 5.24 -4.45 -11.33
CA ALA A 227 4.04 -4.75 -12.10
C ALA A 227 3.12 -3.54 -12.23
N ILE A 228 2.38 -3.50 -13.33
CA ILE A 228 1.21 -2.65 -13.50
C ILE A 228 0.07 -3.57 -13.93
N TYR A 229 -1.06 -3.52 -13.24
CA TYR A 229 -2.23 -4.32 -13.61
C TYR A 229 -3.53 -3.66 -13.19
N PRO A 230 -4.58 -3.76 -14.02
CA PRO A 230 -5.91 -3.35 -13.65
C PRO A 230 -6.51 -4.35 -12.63
N ARG A 231 -7.27 -3.80 -11.69
CA ARG A 231 -8.12 -4.55 -10.79
C ARG A 231 -9.55 -4.22 -11.14
N VAL A 232 -10.36 -5.23 -11.40
CA VAL A 232 -11.76 -5.08 -11.81
C VAL A 232 -12.64 -5.61 -10.70
N GLY A 233 -13.57 -4.79 -10.23
CA GLY A 233 -14.53 -5.14 -9.18
C GLY A 233 -15.81 -5.75 -9.71
N GLN A 234 -16.72 -6.08 -8.81
CA GLN A 234 -18.05 -6.62 -9.17
C GLN A 234 -18.97 -5.53 -9.72
N ILE A 235 -19.85 -5.88 -10.62
CA ILE A 235 -20.92 -4.99 -11.12
C ILE A 235 -21.73 -4.46 -9.93
N GLY A 236 -22.04 -3.16 -9.95
CA GLY A 236 -22.75 -2.48 -8.85
C GLY A 236 -21.89 -2.23 -7.61
N GLY A 237 -20.65 -2.71 -7.58
CA GLY A 237 -19.72 -2.41 -6.50
C GLY A 237 -19.14 -0.99 -6.59
N ILE A 238 -18.63 -0.50 -5.45
CA ILE A 238 -17.98 0.82 -5.34
C ILE A 238 -16.47 0.72 -5.53
N VAL A 239 -15.90 -0.48 -5.36
CA VAL A 239 -14.45 -0.70 -5.29
C VAL A 239 -13.99 -1.86 -6.17
N SER A 240 -12.76 -1.76 -6.64
CA SER A 240 -12.04 -2.74 -7.45
C SER A 240 -11.16 -3.71 -6.64
N ASN A 241 -11.09 -3.53 -5.32
CA ASN A 241 -10.16 -4.27 -4.46
C ASN A 241 -10.37 -5.79 -4.51
N ILE A 242 -9.27 -6.55 -4.68
CA ILE A 242 -9.27 -8.02 -4.71
C ILE A 242 -9.88 -8.65 -3.43
N HIS A 243 -9.69 -8.01 -2.26
CA HIS A 243 -10.29 -8.47 -1.01
C HIS A 243 -11.82 -8.29 -0.94
N SER A 244 -12.39 -7.48 -1.82
CA SER A 244 -13.82 -7.23 -1.95
C SER A 244 -14.43 -7.97 -3.15
N GLY A 245 -13.76 -9.01 -3.64
CA GLY A 245 -14.25 -9.82 -4.76
C GLY A 245 -13.77 -9.36 -6.14
N GLY A 246 -12.90 -8.36 -6.19
CA GLY A 246 -12.25 -7.95 -7.43
C GLY A 246 -11.19 -8.96 -7.90
N TYR A 247 -10.83 -8.89 -9.17
CA TYR A 247 -9.82 -9.73 -9.80
C TYR A 247 -8.83 -8.89 -10.62
N ARG A 248 -7.70 -9.49 -10.96
CA ARG A 248 -6.70 -8.90 -11.84
C ARG A 248 -6.95 -9.35 -13.26
N VAL A 249 -6.69 -8.48 -14.21
CA VAL A 249 -6.67 -8.83 -15.64
C VAL A 249 -5.32 -8.45 -16.23
N ASP A 250 -5.02 -8.98 -17.39
CA ASP A 250 -3.85 -8.58 -18.14
C ASP A 250 -3.94 -7.11 -18.53
N LEU A 251 -2.81 -6.40 -18.47
CA LEU A 251 -2.80 -4.95 -18.71
C LEU A 251 -3.04 -4.60 -20.18
N GLU A 252 -2.37 -5.30 -21.09
CA GLU A 252 -2.42 -4.99 -22.51
C GLU A 252 -3.80 -5.34 -23.09
N ASP A 253 -4.32 -6.51 -22.76
CA ASP A 253 -5.66 -6.95 -23.14
C ASP A 253 -6.73 -5.97 -22.62
N PHE A 254 -6.64 -5.57 -21.35
CA PHE A 254 -7.57 -4.63 -20.75
C PHE A 254 -7.52 -3.26 -21.43
N LEU A 255 -6.32 -2.74 -21.70
CA LEU A 255 -6.17 -1.45 -22.37
C LEU A 255 -6.70 -1.48 -23.79
N GLN A 256 -6.50 -2.58 -24.51
CA GLN A 256 -7.04 -2.76 -25.87
C GLN A 256 -8.57 -2.82 -25.85
N GLU A 257 -9.15 -3.60 -24.91
CA GLU A 257 -10.59 -3.76 -24.79
C GLU A 257 -11.28 -2.46 -24.38
N GLU A 258 -10.81 -1.81 -23.32
CA GLU A 258 -11.49 -0.65 -22.72
C GLU A 258 -11.18 0.67 -23.43
N PHE A 259 -9.98 0.83 -23.97
CA PHE A 259 -9.50 2.12 -24.52
C PHE A 259 -9.14 2.09 -26.00
N SER A 260 -9.13 0.92 -26.62
CA SER A 260 -8.86 0.74 -28.06
C SER A 260 -7.57 1.48 -28.50
N ASN A 261 -7.64 2.40 -29.45
CA ASN A 261 -6.50 3.16 -29.95
C ASN A 261 -5.81 4.07 -28.93
N LYS A 262 -6.45 4.38 -27.80
CA LYS A 262 -5.85 5.16 -26.69
C LYS A 262 -5.04 4.29 -25.73
N GLY A 263 -5.15 2.96 -25.80
CA GLY A 263 -4.51 2.02 -24.87
C GLY A 263 -3.00 2.17 -24.77
N LEU A 264 -2.30 2.32 -25.91
CA LEU A 264 -0.85 2.51 -25.94
C LEU A 264 -0.39 3.81 -25.27
N ARG A 265 -1.16 4.88 -25.43
CA ARG A 265 -0.87 6.16 -24.76
C ARG A 265 -1.04 6.01 -23.23
N ILE A 266 -2.12 5.37 -22.79
CA ILE A 266 -2.35 5.12 -21.36
C ILE A 266 -1.26 4.23 -20.77
N LEU A 267 -0.81 3.20 -21.49
CA LEU A 267 0.31 2.36 -21.08
C LEU A 267 1.60 3.16 -20.86
N SER A 268 1.92 4.05 -21.81
CA SER A 268 3.09 4.92 -21.69
C SER A 268 3.00 5.84 -20.47
N GLN A 269 1.84 6.47 -20.27
CA GLN A 269 1.60 7.34 -19.12
C GLN A 269 1.66 6.59 -17.77
N LEU A 270 1.13 5.35 -17.71
CA LEU A 270 1.23 4.50 -16.51
C LEU A 270 2.69 4.13 -16.21
N LYS A 271 3.50 3.84 -17.22
CA LYS A 271 4.93 3.55 -17.05
C LYS A 271 5.72 4.77 -16.60
N GLU A 272 5.42 5.94 -17.16
CA GLU A 272 6.01 7.21 -16.76
C GLU A 272 5.67 7.52 -15.29
N LEU A 273 4.39 7.45 -14.94
CA LEU A 273 3.94 7.63 -13.56
C LEU A 273 4.58 6.64 -12.58
N ALA A 274 4.78 5.38 -13.01
CA ALA A 274 5.38 4.34 -12.19
C ALA A 274 6.84 4.62 -11.82
N LEU A 275 7.57 5.36 -12.64
CA LEU A 275 8.98 5.72 -12.37
C LEU A 275 9.11 7.11 -11.73
N ASP A 276 8.35 8.09 -12.18
CA ASP A 276 8.43 9.47 -11.69
C ASP A 276 7.82 9.62 -10.27
N PHE A 277 6.66 9.01 -10.03
CA PHE A 277 5.95 9.14 -8.76
C PHE A 277 6.78 8.71 -7.54
N PRO A 278 7.38 7.50 -7.50
CA PRO A 278 8.08 7.03 -6.31
C PRO A 278 9.32 7.88 -5.98
N GLU A 279 10.02 8.41 -6.97
CA GLU A 279 11.15 9.31 -6.76
C GLU A 279 10.73 10.63 -6.10
N LYS A 280 9.67 11.26 -6.61
CA LYS A 280 9.10 12.47 -6.05
C LYS A 280 8.51 12.23 -4.67
N PHE A 281 7.80 11.10 -4.49
CA PHE A 281 7.17 10.73 -3.24
C PHE A 281 8.19 10.47 -2.13
N GLU A 282 9.31 9.81 -2.43
CA GLU A 282 10.36 9.54 -1.45
C GLU A 282 10.98 10.83 -0.90
N ARG A 283 11.11 11.88 -1.73
CA ARG A 283 11.63 13.21 -1.30
C ARG A 283 10.77 13.89 -0.25
N LEU A 284 9.52 13.48 -0.08
CA LEU A 284 8.63 14.00 0.96
C LEU A 284 8.95 13.46 2.36
N TYR A 285 9.92 12.54 2.46
CA TYR A 285 10.28 11.84 3.70
C TYR A 285 11.78 11.87 3.91
N ASP A 286 12.20 11.91 5.18
CA ASP A 286 13.62 11.80 5.57
C ASP A 286 14.12 10.34 5.56
N LYS A 287 13.39 9.43 4.87
CA LYS A 287 13.61 7.98 4.94
C LYS A 287 13.36 7.34 3.60
N SER A 288 14.19 6.35 3.27
CA SER A 288 14.03 5.56 2.05
C SER A 288 12.94 4.50 2.18
N PHE A 289 12.39 4.14 1.04
CA PHE A 289 11.45 3.04 0.86
C PHE A 289 12.02 2.02 -0.12
N ASP A 290 11.53 0.79 -0.03
CA ASP A 290 11.90 -0.27 -0.98
C ASP A 290 10.74 -0.66 -1.90
N GLU A 291 9.51 -0.34 -1.51
CA GLU A 291 8.31 -0.85 -2.16
C GLU A 291 7.15 0.15 -2.01
N LEU A 292 6.47 0.45 -3.11
CA LEU A 292 5.22 1.21 -3.10
C LEU A 292 4.18 0.54 -4.00
N GLY A 293 2.94 0.53 -3.55
CA GLY A 293 1.76 0.20 -4.34
C GLY A 293 0.92 1.45 -4.52
N ILE A 294 0.84 1.93 -5.74
CA ILE A 294 0.14 3.17 -6.10
C ILE A 294 -1.16 2.75 -6.78
N ASP A 295 -2.28 3.17 -6.23
CA ASP A 295 -3.61 2.88 -6.75
C ASP A 295 -4.15 4.12 -7.46
N VAL A 296 -4.35 4.03 -8.77
CA VAL A 296 -4.80 5.14 -9.59
C VAL A 296 -6.06 4.79 -10.38
N ALA A 297 -6.98 5.75 -10.45
CA ALA A 297 -8.09 5.76 -11.38
C ALA A 297 -7.72 6.51 -12.65
N ILE A 298 -8.49 6.29 -13.70
CA ILE A 298 -8.49 7.14 -14.89
C ILE A 298 -9.87 7.79 -15.02
N GLU A 299 -9.90 9.10 -14.89
CA GLU A 299 -11.10 9.91 -15.00
C GLU A 299 -11.25 10.45 -16.43
N ASN A 300 -12.47 10.42 -16.98
CA ASN A 300 -12.77 10.90 -18.34
C ASN A 300 -11.86 10.29 -19.43
N GLY A 301 -11.27 9.11 -19.17
CA GLY A 301 -10.43 8.37 -20.12
C GLY A 301 -9.05 8.96 -20.39
N HIS A 302 -8.58 9.95 -19.62
CA HIS A 302 -7.28 10.58 -19.85
C HIS A 302 -6.59 11.18 -18.61
N GLN A 303 -7.29 11.43 -17.51
CA GLN A 303 -6.71 12.03 -16.29
C GLN A 303 -6.53 10.97 -15.21
N PHE A 304 -5.30 10.79 -14.73
CA PHE A 304 -5.08 9.93 -13.59
C PHE A 304 -5.44 10.64 -12.29
N LYS A 305 -6.09 9.88 -11.38
CA LYS A 305 -6.41 10.32 -10.03
C LYS A 305 -5.90 9.29 -9.03
N LEU A 306 -5.20 9.75 -8.01
CA LEU A 306 -4.58 8.90 -6.99
C LEU A 306 -5.61 8.51 -5.92
N PHE A 307 -5.91 7.21 -5.81
CA PHE A 307 -6.76 6.70 -4.74
C PHE A 307 -6.00 6.47 -3.44
N GLU A 308 -4.82 5.87 -3.53
CA GLU A 308 -4.05 5.48 -2.34
C GLU A 308 -2.60 5.15 -2.68
N VAL A 309 -1.69 5.41 -1.72
CA VAL A 309 -0.32 4.90 -1.73
C VAL A 309 -0.14 3.92 -0.57
N ASN A 310 0.39 2.75 -0.85
CA ASN A 310 0.66 1.69 0.12
C ASN A 310 2.15 1.38 0.16
N TRP A 311 2.79 1.47 1.32
CA TRP A 311 4.23 1.21 1.49
C TRP A 311 4.63 -0.27 1.64
N ARG A 312 3.66 -1.15 1.76
CA ARG A 312 3.81 -2.62 1.74
C ARG A 312 2.59 -3.23 1.05
N PRO A 313 2.52 -3.10 -0.28
CA PRO A 313 1.38 -3.63 -1.03
C PRO A 313 1.31 -5.16 -0.95
N GLY A 314 0.10 -5.70 -1.07
CA GLY A 314 -0.08 -7.13 -1.18
C GLY A 314 0.47 -7.65 -2.52
N CYS A 315 1.20 -8.77 -2.45
CA CYS A 315 1.83 -9.38 -3.64
C CYS A 315 1.30 -10.80 -3.92
N LYS A 316 0.08 -11.13 -3.51
CA LYS A 316 -0.51 -12.47 -3.70
C LYS A 316 -0.32 -12.97 -5.14
N TYR A 317 0.23 -14.18 -5.29
CA TYR A 317 0.62 -14.84 -6.56
C TYR A 317 1.83 -14.20 -7.28
N ARG A 318 2.54 -13.26 -6.64
CA ARG A 318 3.76 -12.63 -7.15
C ARG A 318 4.85 -12.55 -6.06
N GLU A 319 4.81 -13.51 -5.15
CA GLU A 319 5.70 -13.52 -4.01
C GLU A 319 7.17 -13.67 -4.43
N LEU A 320 7.45 -14.44 -5.49
CA LEU A 320 8.82 -14.70 -5.95
C LEU A 320 9.44 -13.46 -6.61
N GLU A 321 8.73 -12.84 -7.56
CA GLU A 321 9.18 -11.63 -8.24
C GLU A 321 9.40 -10.49 -7.24
N THR A 322 8.47 -10.34 -6.29
CA THR A 322 8.59 -9.34 -5.23
C THR A 322 9.78 -9.64 -4.30
N ALA A 323 10.03 -10.91 -3.98
CA ALA A 323 11.14 -11.32 -3.14
C ALA A 323 12.49 -11.05 -3.78
N GLN A 324 12.61 -11.16 -5.11
CA GLN A 324 13.83 -10.83 -5.82
C GLN A 324 14.26 -9.39 -5.53
N TYR A 325 13.40 -8.42 -5.75
CA TYR A 325 13.67 -7.01 -5.44
C TYR A 325 13.99 -6.77 -3.96
N HIS A 326 13.27 -7.42 -3.04
CA HIS A 326 13.54 -7.26 -1.61
C HIS A 326 14.94 -7.75 -1.22
N ILE A 327 15.38 -8.89 -1.73
CA ILE A 327 16.71 -9.44 -1.41
C ILE A 327 17.81 -8.63 -2.10
N GLU A 328 17.62 -8.25 -3.36
CA GLU A 328 18.57 -7.40 -4.09
C GLU A 328 18.77 -6.05 -3.40
N TYR A 329 17.69 -5.37 -3.02
CA TYR A 329 17.77 -4.08 -2.34
C TYR A 329 18.33 -4.20 -0.91
N ALA A 330 17.98 -5.26 -0.17
CA ALA A 330 18.59 -5.52 1.13
C ALA A 330 20.10 -5.74 1.02
N LEU A 331 20.58 -6.44 -0.01
CA LEU A 331 22.01 -6.59 -0.31
C LEU A 331 22.67 -5.26 -0.65
N PHE A 332 22.03 -4.43 -1.47
CA PHE A 332 22.51 -3.08 -1.75
C PHE A 332 22.74 -2.28 -0.46
N LEU A 333 21.78 -2.29 0.46
CA LEU A 333 21.91 -1.62 1.76
C LEU A 333 23.01 -2.23 2.63
N ALA A 334 23.10 -3.56 2.67
CA ALA A 334 24.14 -4.26 3.41
C ALA A 334 25.57 -3.88 2.92
N ASN A 335 25.76 -3.78 1.61
CA ASN A 335 27.04 -3.39 1.02
C ASN A 335 27.39 -1.93 1.33
N ARG A 336 26.42 -1.00 1.22
CA ARG A 336 26.61 0.40 1.59
C ARG A 336 26.97 0.57 3.07
N SER A 337 26.31 -0.20 3.94
CA SER A 337 26.62 -0.20 5.37
C SER A 337 28.05 -0.65 5.67
N LYS A 338 28.54 -1.69 4.99
CA LYS A 338 29.93 -2.17 5.11
C LYS A 338 30.96 -1.17 4.62
N ASN A 339 30.60 -0.33 3.66
CA ASN A 339 31.46 0.74 3.12
C ASN A 339 31.39 2.03 3.97
N GLY A 340 30.71 2.02 5.13
CA GLY A 340 30.62 3.18 6.01
C GLY A 340 29.60 4.23 5.60
N GLU A 341 28.74 3.94 4.61
CA GLU A 341 27.71 4.86 4.10
C GLU A 341 26.37 4.81 4.86
N PHE A 342 26.30 3.98 5.90
CA PHE A 342 25.11 3.88 6.74
C PHE A 342 25.11 4.99 7.81
N THR A 343 24.25 5.99 7.65
CA THR A 343 23.92 6.96 8.69
C THR A 343 22.64 6.51 9.41
N SER A 344 22.73 6.23 10.70
CA SER A 344 21.55 5.97 11.56
C SER A 344 20.69 7.23 11.61
N HIS A 345 19.46 7.17 11.14
CA HIS A 345 18.47 8.25 11.25
C HIS A 345 17.53 8.07 12.45
#